data_08d24b691cb076ff1a3147fa95e78352
#
_entry.id   08d24b691cb076ff1a3147fa95e78352
#
_cell.length_a   1.000
_cell.length_b   1.000
_cell.length_c   1.000
_cell.angle_alpha   90.00
_cell.angle_beta   90.00
_cell.angle_gamma   90.00
#
_symmetry.space_group_name_H-M   'P 1'
#
loop_
_entity.id
_entity.type
_entity.pdbx_description
1 polymer ?
#
loop_
_entity_poly.entity_id
_entity_poly.type
_entity_poly.pdbx_seq_one_letter_code
_entity_poly.pdbx_strand_id
1 'polypeptide(L)'
;ATCTSIKKFDETEAKYAWNSISAWGPTALLPVFQIFGIEYKKKNILTCIESQKYHYDSFTKIDFYYSNSAATIKVGQGVKSEGELVISGTKGYIYVPAPWWKTEYFEVRYERPENNRRYYFQLDGEGIRYELVAFVRAIELGTSLANVDENVSCAIADIMDKFMSDDVIRIN
;
A
#
# COMPACT_ATOMS: atom_id res chain seq x y z
N ALA A 1 2.86 -5.92 -0.50
CA ALA A 1 3.10 -4.85 0.48
C ALA A 1 2.27 -5.08 1.74
N THR A 2 2.83 -4.78 2.90
CA THR A 2 2.16 -4.97 4.19
C THR A 2 2.28 -3.69 5.01
N CYS A 3 1.15 -3.12 5.43
CA CYS A 3 1.08 -1.94 6.28
C CYS A 3 0.09 -2.20 7.43
N THR A 4 0.61 -2.39 8.63
CA THR A 4 -0.21 -2.72 9.80
C THR A 4 0.23 -1.97 11.04
N SER A 5 -0.73 -1.69 11.92
CA SER A 5 -0.51 -1.15 13.26
C SER A 5 -1.42 -1.85 14.26
N ILE A 6 -1.07 -1.82 15.54
CA ILE A 6 -1.94 -2.31 16.59
C ILE A 6 -2.68 -1.12 17.18
N LYS A 7 -3.94 -1.00 16.83
CA LYS A 7 -4.87 -0.06 17.45
C LYS A 7 -6.10 -0.88 17.87
N LYS A 8 -6.40 -0.88 19.16
CA LYS A 8 -7.62 -1.53 19.65
C LYS A 8 -8.84 -0.77 19.16
N PHE A 9 -9.86 -1.51 18.75
CA PHE A 9 -11.17 -0.95 18.45
C PHE A 9 -11.76 -0.32 19.71
N ASP A 10 -12.17 0.94 19.59
CA ASP A 10 -12.92 1.66 20.62
C ASP A 10 -14.20 2.20 19.96
N GLU A 11 -15.35 1.78 20.46
CA GLU A 11 -16.64 2.15 19.89
C GLU A 11 -16.91 3.66 19.98
N THR A 12 -16.36 4.34 20.97
CA THR A 12 -16.50 5.79 21.14
C THR A 12 -15.71 6.57 20.12
N GLU A 13 -14.56 6.06 19.71
CA GLU A 13 -13.70 6.64 18.66
C GLU A 13 -14.07 6.17 17.24
N ALA A 14 -14.73 5.02 17.10
CA ALA A 14 -15.00 4.35 15.82
C ALA A 14 -15.79 5.22 14.85
N LYS A 15 -16.61 6.14 15.34
CA LYS A 15 -17.35 7.11 14.51
C LYS A 15 -16.43 8.02 13.71
N TYR A 16 -15.21 8.26 14.19
CA TYR A 16 -14.21 9.15 13.58
C TYR A 16 -12.95 8.41 13.18
N ALA A 17 -12.84 7.12 13.51
CA ALA A 17 -11.67 6.33 13.18
C ALA A 17 -11.69 5.92 11.72
N TRP A 18 -10.53 6.01 11.08
CA TRP A 18 -10.33 5.44 9.77
C TRP A 18 -10.23 3.92 9.89
N ASN A 19 -10.89 3.20 9.01
CA ASN A 19 -10.71 1.77 8.86
C ASN A 19 -9.32 1.44 8.27
N SER A 20 -8.95 0.16 8.23
CA SER A 20 -7.60 -0.25 7.79
C SER A 20 -7.29 0.19 6.36
N ILE A 21 -8.27 0.10 5.44
CA ILE A 21 -8.05 0.49 4.05
C ILE A 21 -7.93 2.01 3.89
N SER A 22 -8.68 2.79 4.66
CA SER A 22 -8.58 4.25 4.64
C SER A 22 -7.27 4.74 5.23
N ALA A 23 -6.78 4.08 6.28
CA ALA A 23 -5.52 4.44 6.95
C ALA A 23 -4.28 4.04 6.16
N TRP A 24 -4.26 2.85 5.58
CA TRP A 24 -3.08 2.25 4.97
C TRP A 24 -3.21 1.92 3.49
N GLY A 25 -4.44 1.96 2.94
CA GLY A 25 -4.71 1.59 1.55
C GLY A 25 -3.87 2.36 0.56
N PRO A 26 -3.84 3.70 0.58
CA PRO A 26 -3.03 4.46 -0.36
C PRO A 26 -1.56 4.05 -0.35
N THR A 27 -0.97 3.89 0.84
CA THR A 27 0.42 3.46 0.99
C THR A 27 0.65 2.06 0.41
N ALA A 28 -0.21 1.10 0.71
CA ALA A 28 -0.03 -0.29 0.28
C ALA A 28 -0.37 -0.52 -1.20
N LEU A 29 -1.35 0.20 -1.75
CA LEU A 29 -1.80 0.08 -3.15
C LEU A 29 -0.84 0.76 -4.14
N LEU A 30 -0.24 1.87 -3.73
CA LEU A 30 0.63 2.66 -4.61
C LEU A 30 1.72 1.83 -5.30
N PRO A 31 2.56 1.05 -4.61
CA PRO A 31 3.60 0.25 -5.27
C PRO A 31 3.03 -0.83 -6.20
N VAL A 32 1.85 -1.37 -5.91
CA VAL A 32 1.19 -2.35 -6.79
C VAL A 32 0.86 -1.70 -8.13
N PHE A 33 0.18 -0.57 -8.11
CA PHE A 33 -0.26 0.10 -9.33
C PHE A 33 0.89 0.77 -10.09
N GLN A 34 1.92 1.25 -9.41
CA GLN A 34 3.12 1.77 -10.07
C GLN A 34 3.93 0.68 -10.80
N ILE A 35 3.96 -0.55 -10.27
CA ILE A 35 4.77 -1.64 -10.82
C ILE A 35 4.00 -2.45 -11.87
N PHE A 36 2.74 -2.79 -11.59
CA PHE A 36 1.92 -3.69 -12.42
C PHE A 36 0.86 -2.96 -13.26
N GLY A 37 0.66 -1.66 -13.02
CA GLY A 37 -0.41 -0.88 -13.63
C GLY A 37 -1.77 -1.07 -12.95
N ILE A 38 -2.75 -0.30 -13.42
CA ILE A 38 -4.11 -0.29 -12.87
C ILE A 38 -5.04 -1.30 -13.55
N GLU A 39 -4.60 -1.90 -14.66
CA GLU A 39 -5.40 -2.84 -15.49
C GLU A 39 -5.25 -4.28 -15.00
N TYR A 40 -5.86 -4.60 -13.85
CA TYR A 40 -5.93 -5.98 -13.36
C TYR A 40 -7.17 -6.71 -13.91
N LYS A 41 -7.07 -8.03 -14.14
CA LYS A 41 -8.19 -8.86 -14.61
C LYS A 41 -9.22 -9.14 -13.54
N LYS A 42 -8.76 -9.31 -12.31
CA LYS A 42 -9.59 -9.67 -11.16
C LYS A 42 -8.94 -9.19 -9.87
N LYS A 43 -9.77 -8.85 -8.88
CA LYS A 43 -9.36 -8.67 -7.49
C LYS A 43 -10.20 -9.53 -6.57
N ASN A 44 -9.63 -9.94 -5.45
CA ASN A 44 -10.35 -10.52 -4.32
C ASN A 44 -10.04 -9.70 -3.07
N ILE A 45 -11.07 -9.30 -2.34
CA ILE A 45 -10.95 -8.57 -1.08
C ILE A 45 -11.44 -9.49 0.03
N LEU A 46 -10.62 -9.67 1.05
CA LEU A 46 -10.96 -10.37 2.28
C LEU A 46 -10.76 -9.41 3.44
N THR A 47 -11.78 -9.25 4.27
CA THR A 47 -11.76 -8.31 5.39
C THR A 47 -12.32 -8.93 6.66
N CYS A 48 -11.73 -8.56 7.81
CA CYS A 48 -12.22 -8.88 9.15
C CYS A 48 -12.94 -7.65 9.72
N ILE A 49 -14.27 -7.73 9.80
CA ILE A 49 -15.11 -6.61 10.25
C ILE A 49 -15.32 -6.68 11.76
N GLU A 50 -14.85 -5.65 12.46
CA GLU A 50 -15.07 -5.46 13.90
C GLU A 50 -16.41 -4.76 14.20
N SER A 51 -16.83 -3.84 13.31
CA SER A 51 -18.09 -3.13 13.46
C SER A 51 -18.75 -2.86 12.11
N GLN A 52 -19.90 -3.47 11.89
CA GLN A 52 -20.74 -3.22 10.71
C GLN A 52 -21.29 -1.79 10.72
N LYS A 53 -21.67 -1.29 11.91
CA LYS A 53 -22.28 0.04 12.08
C LYS A 53 -21.35 1.17 11.63
N TYR A 54 -20.05 1.02 11.87
CA TYR A 54 -19.05 2.04 11.57
C TYR A 54 -18.18 1.69 10.36
N HIS A 55 -18.47 0.58 9.66
CA HIS A 55 -17.65 0.06 8.56
C HIS A 55 -16.16 -0.07 8.94
N TYR A 56 -15.92 -0.49 10.19
CA TYR A 56 -14.58 -0.61 10.74
C TYR A 56 -14.08 -2.05 10.61
N ASP A 57 -12.91 -2.20 10.00
CA ASP A 57 -12.20 -3.45 9.88
C ASP A 57 -10.90 -3.44 10.70
N SER A 58 -10.52 -4.57 11.26
CA SER A 58 -9.22 -4.76 11.91
C SER A 58 -8.13 -5.18 10.95
N PHE A 59 -8.52 -5.83 9.85
CA PHE A 59 -7.59 -6.36 8.86
C PHE A 59 -8.28 -6.52 7.51
N THR A 60 -7.56 -6.15 6.45
CA THR A 60 -7.99 -6.38 5.07
C THR A 60 -6.82 -6.87 4.22
N LYS A 61 -7.09 -7.90 3.43
CA LYS A 61 -6.19 -8.44 2.42
C LYS A 61 -6.83 -8.26 1.04
N ILE A 62 -6.04 -7.75 0.08
CA ILE A 62 -6.48 -7.64 -1.32
C ILE A 62 -5.47 -8.37 -2.20
N ASP A 63 -5.97 -9.29 -3.03
CA ASP A 63 -5.22 -9.96 -4.08
C ASP A 63 -5.62 -9.39 -5.43
N PHE A 64 -4.64 -9.01 -6.25
CA PHE A 64 -4.82 -8.57 -7.64
C PHE A 64 -4.24 -9.60 -8.59
N TYR A 65 -4.97 -9.90 -9.64
CA TYR A 65 -4.60 -10.87 -10.68
C TYR A 65 -4.44 -10.16 -12.01
N TYR A 66 -3.24 -10.16 -12.53
CA TYR A 66 -2.88 -9.65 -13.86
C TYR A 66 -2.74 -10.79 -14.86
N SER A 67 -2.38 -10.49 -16.11
CA SER A 67 -2.25 -11.51 -17.16
C SER A 67 -1.13 -12.51 -16.88
N ASN A 68 -0.03 -12.06 -16.27
CA ASN A 68 1.21 -12.82 -16.06
C ASN A 68 1.81 -12.60 -14.67
N SER A 69 1.09 -11.94 -13.78
CA SER A 69 1.58 -11.61 -12.44
C SER A 69 0.42 -11.51 -11.45
N ALA A 70 0.74 -11.49 -10.18
CA ALA A 70 -0.21 -11.25 -9.11
C ALA A 70 0.43 -10.36 -8.05
N ALA A 71 -0.39 -9.60 -7.36
CA ALA A 71 0.05 -8.80 -6.22
C ALA A 71 -0.89 -8.99 -5.03
N THR A 72 -0.34 -8.92 -3.84
CA THR A 72 -1.10 -8.98 -2.59
C THR A 72 -0.73 -7.79 -1.72
N ILE A 73 -1.74 -7.13 -1.17
CA ILE A 73 -1.57 -6.19 -0.07
C ILE A 73 -2.24 -6.71 1.19
N LYS A 74 -1.68 -6.36 2.34
CA LYS A 74 -2.28 -6.54 3.65
C LYS A 74 -2.25 -5.22 4.39
N VAL A 75 -3.39 -4.79 4.86
CA VAL A 75 -3.53 -3.59 5.69
C VAL A 75 -4.28 -3.93 6.96
N GLY A 76 -3.94 -3.28 8.07
CA GLY A 76 -4.61 -3.58 9.33
C GLY A 76 -4.33 -2.57 10.43
N GLN A 77 -5.32 -2.34 11.27
CA GLN A 77 -5.21 -1.55 12.49
C GLN A 77 -5.40 -2.38 13.77
N GLY A 78 -5.80 -3.63 13.64
CA GLY A 78 -5.98 -4.56 14.77
C GLY A 78 -4.91 -5.65 14.87
N VAL A 79 -4.01 -5.71 13.89
CA VAL A 79 -2.99 -6.75 13.79
C VAL A 79 -1.62 -6.13 13.54
N LYS A 80 -0.56 -6.83 13.98
CA LYS A 80 0.82 -6.51 13.60
C LYS A 80 1.31 -7.55 12.61
N SER A 81 1.88 -7.07 11.51
CA SER A 81 2.51 -7.89 10.48
C SER A 81 3.92 -7.39 10.19
N GLU A 82 4.59 -8.01 9.24
CA GLU A 82 6.02 -7.80 8.96
C GLU A 82 6.37 -6.35 8.59
N GLY A 83 5.49 -5.68 7.86
CA GLY A 83 5.72 -4.29 7.40
C GLY A 83 6.74 -4.18 6.27
N GLU A 84 6.89 -5.24 5.48
CA GLU A 84 7.84 -5.34 4.38
C GLU A 84 7.18 -5.14 3.03
N LEU A 85 7.99 -4.78 2.01
CA LEU A 85 7.61 -4.84 0.61
C LEU A 85 8.55 -5.80 -0.11
N VAL A 86 7.95 -6.82 -0.74
CA VAL A 86 8.68 -7.82 -1.54
C VAL A 86 8.14 -7.79 -2.97
N ILE A 87 9.03 -7.71 -3.95
CA ILE A 87 8.69 -7.75 -5.38
C ILE A 87 9.48 -8.89 -6.00
N SER A 88 8.78 -9.99 -6.30
CA SER A 88 9.37 -11.20 -6.86
C SER A 88 9.44 -11.15 -8.38
N GLY A 89 10.55 -11.58 -8.96
CA GLY A 89 10.77 -11.70 -10.39
C GLY A 89 11.43 -13.03 -10.74
N THR A 90 11.59 -13.29 -12.03
CA THR A 90 12.13 -14.56 -12.54
C THR A 90 13.65 -14.74 -12.33
N LYS A 91 14.38 -13.67 -12.02
CA LYS A 91 15.84 -13.68 -11.82
C LYS A 91 16.25 -13.36 -10.38
N GLY A 92 15.31 -13.02 -9.51
CA GLY A 92 15.54 -12.62 -8.14
C GLY A 92 14.36 -11.82 -7.61
N TYR A 93 14.53 -11.18 -6.45
CA TYR A 93 13.49 -10.37 -5.85
C TYR A 93 14.07 -9.11 -5.21
N ILE A 94 13.23 -8.08 -5.12
CA ILE A 94 13.53 -6.88 -4.36
C ILE A 94 12.92 -7.05 -2.96
N TYR A 95 13.72 -6.79 -1.96
CA TYR A 95 13.34 -6.80 -0.56
C TYR A 95 13.52 -5.41 0.04
N VAL A 96 12.44 -4.84 0.54
CA VAL A 96 12.42 -3.56 1.24
C VAL A 96 12.03 -3.85 2.69
N PRO A 97 12.95 -3.66 3.65
CA PRO A 97 12.70 -4.03 5.04
C PRO A 97 11.69 -3.10 5.74
N ALA A 98 11.14 -3.61 6.83
CA ALA A 98 10.20 -2.89 7.68
C ALA A 98 10.83 -1.71 8.43
N PRO A 99 10.11 -0.59 8.53
CA PRO A 99 8.88 -0.26 7.82
C PRO A 99 9.20 0.23 6.40
N TRP A 100 8.76 -0.52 5.39
CA TRP A 100 9.18 -0.31 4.00
C TRP A 100 8.91 1.13 3.48
N TRP A 101 7.93 1.83 4.03
CA TRP A 101 7.60 3.22 3.66
C TRP A 101 8.49 4.28 4.35
N LYS A 102 9.43 3.86 5.21
CA LYS A 102 10.38 4.73 5.92
C LYS A 102 11.81 4.19 5.90
N THR A 103 12.07 3.14 5.14
CA THR A 103 13.41 2.56 5.08
C THR A 103 14.35 3.41 4.22
N GLU A 104 15.63 3.37 4.54
CA GLU A 104 16.68 4.07 3.81
C GLU A 104 17.42 3.18 2.82
N TYR A 105 17.00 1.92 2.69
CA TYR A 105 17.63 1.00 1.75
C TYR A 105 16.66 -0.08 1.27
N PHE A 106 17.01 -0.67 0.12
CA PHE A 106 16.44 -1.93 -0.34
C PHE A 106 17.52 -2.86 -0.88
N GLU A 107 17.21 -4.12 -1.01
CA GLU A 107 18.09 -5.15 -1.54
C GLU A 107 17.50 -5.78 -2.79
N VAL A 108 18.37 -6.01 -3.78
CA VAL A 108 18.09 -6.92 -4.90
C VAL A 108 18.78 -8.23 -4.59
N ARG A 109 18.00 -9.26 -4.41
CA ARG A 109 18.47 -10.59 -4.01
C ARG A 109 18.30 -11.58 -5.14
N TYR A 110 19.37 -12.29 -5.45
CA TYR A 110 19.46 -13.27 -6.52
C TYR A 110 19.57 -14.68 -5.96
N GLU A 111 19.45 -15.69 -6.84
CA GLU A 111 19.66 -17.11 -6.49
C GLU A 111 21.04 -17.34 -5.85
N ARG A 112 22.07 -16.68 -6.38
CA ARG A 112 23.42 -16.71 -5.82
C ARG A 112 23.62 -15.51 -4.89
N PRO A 113 23.79 -15.71 -3.58
CA PRO A 113 23.89 -14.61 -2.60
C PRO A 113 25.06 -13.64 -2.85
N GLU A 114 26.15 -14.08 -3.47
CA GLU A 114 27.28 -13.23 -3.83
C GLU A 114 26.93 -12.15 -4.86
N ASN A 115 25.82 -12.31 -5.57
CA ASN A 115 25.32 -11.33 -6.53
C ASN A 115 24.37 -10.29 -5.90
N ASN A 116 24.00 -10.47 -4.64
CA ASN A 116 23.10 -9.55 -3.97
C ASN A 116 23.65 -8.14 -3.95
N ARG A 117 22.76 -7.17 -4.10
CA ARG A 117 23.08 -5.74 -4.10
C ARG A 117 22.17 -5.01 -3.12
N ARG A 118 22.77 -4.09 -2.36
CA ARG A 118 22.02 -3.19 -1.48
C ARG A 118 22.15 -1.77 -1.99
N TYR A 119 21.02 -1.05 -2.04
CA TYR A 119 20.93 0.32 -2.49
C TYR A 119 20.43 1.20 -1.34
N TYR A 120 21.11 2.31 -1.10
CA TYR A 120 20.82 3.24 -0.01
C TYR A 120 20.25 4.53 -0.58
N PHE A 121 19.21 5.05 0.07
CA PHE A 121 18.58 6.32 -0.23
C PHE A 121 18.29 7.03 1.08
N GLN A 122 19.09 8.02 1.41
CA GLN A 122 18.84 8.81 2.60
C GLN A 122 17.72 9.81 2.32
N LEU A 123 16.63 9.70 3.06
CA LEU A 123 15.56 10.67 3.04
C LEU A 123 15.90 11.80 4.02
N ASP A 124 15.71 13.02 3.56
CA ASP A 124 15.86 14.21 4.36
C ASP A 124 14.52 14.49 5.06
N GLY A 125 14.39 14.06 6.30
CA GLY A 125 13.13 14.04 7.04
C GLY A 125 12.18 12.92 6.59
N GLU A 126 10.89 13.13 6.76
CA GLU A 126 9.86 12.12 6.46
C GLU A 126 9.30 12.18 5.02
N GLY A 127 9.96 12.88 4.11
CA GLY A 127 9.55 12.97 2.71
C GLY A 127 8.62 14.14 2.36
N ILE A 128 7.89 14.71 3.30
CA ILE A 128 6.91 15.80 3.08
C ILE A 128 7.52 17.00 2.35
N ARG A 129 8.78 17.34 2.64
CA ARG A 129 9.48 18.45 1.97
C ARG A 129 9.59 18.24 0.45
N TYR A 130 9.75 17.01 -0.01
CA TYR A 130 9.83 16.71 -1.44
C TYR A 130 8.48 16.91 -2.12
N GLU A 131 7.40 16.53 -1.46
CA GLU A 131 6.03 16.77 -1.93
C GLU A 131 5.75 18.27 -2.03
N LEU A 132 6.08 19.05 -1.01
CA LEU A 132 5.91 20.50 -1.01
C LEU A 132 6.72 21.18 -2.12
N VAL A 133 7.97 20.77 -2.32
CA VAL A 133 8.81 21.31 -3.41
C VAL A 133 8.23 20.95 -4.78
N ALA A 134 7.78 19.70 -4.98
CA ALA A 134 7.15 19.29 -6.22
C ALA A 134 5.86 20.06 -6.48
N PHE A 135 5.04 20.26 -5.46
CA PHE A 135 3.79 21.01 -5.54
C PHE A 135 4.02 22.49 -5.93
N VAL A 136 4.95 23.17 -5.23
CA VAL A 136 5.28 24.58 -5.55
C VAL A 136 5.78 24.71 -6.99
N ARG A 137 6.69 23.82 -7.40
CA ARG A 137 7.21 23.82 -8.78
C ARG A 137 6.12 23.54 -9.81
N ALA A 138 5.17 22.65 -9.51
CA ALA A 138 4.04 22.38 -10.38
C ALA A 138 3.17 23.62 -10.60
N ILE A 139 2.93 24.42 -9.55
CA ILE A 139 2.23 25.71 -9.65
C ILE A 139 3.01 26.70 -10.51
N GLU A 140 4.32 26.87 -10.25
CA GLU A 140 5.18 27.80 -10.99
C GLU A 140 5.27 27.46 -12.49
N LEU A 141 5.33 26.19 -12.83
CA LEU A 141 5.48 25.72 -14.20
C LEU A 141 4.14 25.50 -14.92
N GLY A 142 3.01 25.55 -14.21
CA GLY A 142 1.68 25.26 -14.74
C GLY A 142 1.51 23.80 -15.22
N THR A 143 2.32 22.88 -14.70
CA THR A 143 2.30 21.45 -15.09
C THR A 143 2.49 20.55 -13.87
N SER A 144 1.86 19.36 -13.89
CA SER A 144 2.08 18.39 -12.82
C SER A 144 3.51 17.84 -12.86
N LEU A 145 4.18 17.89 -11.73
CA LEU A 145 5.46 17.23 -11.47
C LEU A 145 5.30 16.02 -10.53
N ALA A 146 4.05 15.58 -10.31
CA ALA A 146 3.77 14.45 -9.46
C ALA A 146 4.38 13.17 -10.05
N ASN A 147 5.10 12.42 -9.22
CA ASN A 147 5.63 11.10 -9.59
C ASN A 147 4.52 10.03 -9.66
N VAL A 148 3.30 10.36 -9.25
CA VAL A 148 2.13 9.49 -9.26
C VAL A 148 1.17 10.02 -10.31
N ASP A 149 0.82 9.15 -11.27
CA ASP A 149 -0.18 9.44 -12.29
C ASP A 149 -1.57 9.64 -11.64
N GLU A 150 -2.35 10.58 -12.17
CA GLU A 150 -3.72 10.83 -11.72
C GLU A 150 -4.59 9.56 -11.81
N ASN A 151 -4.42 8.76 -12.86
CA ASN A 151 -5.13 7.50 -13.01
C ASN A 151 -4.83 6.50 -11.88
N VAL A 152 -3.59 6.47 -11.38
CA VAL A 152 -3.21 5.65 -10.22
C VAL A 152 -3.92 6.14 -8.97
N SER A 153 -3.98 7.45 -8.76
CA SER A 153 -4.69 8.06 -7.62
C SER A 153 -6.19 7.75 -7.67
N CYS A 154 -6.81 7.87 -8.85
CA CYS A 154 -8.21 7.51 -9.07
C CYS A 154 -8.48 6.02 -8.84
N ALA A 155 -7.58 5.14 -9.30
CA ALA A 155 -7.70 3.70 -9.09
C ALA A 155 -7.60 3.31 -7.60
N ILE A 156 -6.73 3.97 -6.84
CA ILE A 156 -6.63 3.80 -5.38
C ILE A 156 -7.94 4.23 -4.71
N ALA A 157 -8.46 5.41 -5.07
CA ALA A 157 -9.73 5.92 -4.53
C ALA A 157 -10.91 4.98 -4.85
N ASP A 158 -10.97 4.43 -6.06
CA ASP A 158 -11.99 3.46 -6.46
C ASP A 158 -11.96 2.18 -5.62
N ILE A 159 -10.78 1.65 -5.31
CA ILE A 159 -10.64 0.50 -4.40
C ILE A 159 -11.13 0.83 -2.99
N MET A 160 -10.80 2.01 -2.49
CA MET A 160 -11.22 2.45 -1.16
C MET A 160 -12.73 2.65 -1.07
N ASP A 161 -13.35 3.19 -2.11
CA ASP A 161 -14.82 3.38 -2.19
C ASP A 161 -15.56 2.03 -2.27
N LYS A 162 -15.06 1.11 -3.10
CA LYS A 162 -15.66 -0.23 -3.30
C LYS A 162 -15.32 -1.25 -2.22
N PHE A 163 -14.54 -0.88 -1.24
CA PHE A 163 -14.09 -1.80 -0.18
C PHE A 163 -15.26 -2.47 0.58
N MET A 164 -16.37 -1.78 0.75
CA MET A 164 -17.56 -2.28 1.44
C MET A 164 -18.63 -2.88 0.50
N SER A 165 -18.33 -3.05 -0.78
CA SER A 165 -19.24 -3.65 -1.76
C SER A 165 -19.50 -5.13 -1.51
N ASP A 166 -20.47 -5.72 -2.22
CA ASP A 166 -20.90 -7.12 -2.05
C ASP A 166 -19.83 -8.15 -2.46
N ASP A 167 -18.83 -7.75 -3.24
CA ASP A 167 -17.73 -8.60 -3.70
C ASP A 167 -16.65 -8.86 -2.63
N VAL A 168 -16.86 -8.42 -1.39
CA VAL A 168 -15.91 -8.55 -0.29
C VAL A 168 -16.23 -9.80 0.53
N ILE A 169 -15.22 -10.66 0.71
CA ILE A 169 -15.29 -11.82 1.63
C ILE A 169 -15.11 -11.30 3.05
N ARG A 170 -16.17 -11.38 3.85
CA ARG A 170 -16.15 -10.94 5.25
C ARG A 170 -15.92 -12.13 6.16
N ILE A 171 -14.96 -11.97 7.08
CA ILE A 171 -14.72 -12.90 8.19
C ILE A 171 -14.96 -12.16 9.50
N ASN A 172 -15.49 -12.87 10.48
CA ASN A 172 -15.81 -12.36 11.82
C ASN A 172 -14.95 -13.08 12.85
#